data_490e2461431fc6d7d51e409b82395809
#
_entry.id   490e2461431fc6d7d51e409b82395809
#
_cell.length_a   1.000
_cell.length_b   1.000
_cell.length_c   1.000
_cell.angle_alpha   90.00
_cell.angle_beta   90.00
_cell.angle_gamma   90.00
#
_symmetry.space_group_name_H-M   'P 1'
#
loop_
_entity.id
_entity.type
_entity.pdbx_description
1 polymer ?
#
loop_
_entity_poly.entity_id
_entity_poly.type
_entity_poly.pdbx_seq_one_letter_code
_entity_poly.pdbx_strand_id
1 'polypeptide(L)'
;MTIFQILLKLTGGLLLLCAFTVQASDNPHTISTTGKSAQCSSCHVTETHHNQAELLNTKNKQVDSAAFKNDGVAMCTGCHNAEDGHKVGLQLDFEIPADMPLNKKSALSCLTCHYTHGNLVSDRPQASFSFMDRLLNAERLHKSFLLRRNNVDGELCLICHNSNPGSK
;
A
#
# COMPACT_ATOMS: atom_id res chain seq x y z
N MET A 1 -22.96 -24.87 47.77
CA MET A 1 -22.18 -24.37 46.62
C MET A 1 -20.91 -23.79 47.16
N THR A 2 -19.75 -24.37 46.82
CA THR A 2 -18.46 -23.95 47.37
C THR A 2 -17.94 -22.70 46.67
N ILE A 3 -17.20 -21.85 47.41
CA ILE A 3 -16.62 -20.60 46.89
C ILE A 3 -15.80 -20.90 45.60
N PHE A 4 -15.22 -22.07 45.51
CA PHE A 4 -14.47 -22.52 44.33
C PHE A 4 -15.34 -22.63 43.05
N GLN A 5 -16.59 -23.06 43.18
CA GLN A 5 -17.51 -23.16 42.05
C GLN A 5 -18.00 -21.77 41.54
N ILE A 6 -18.05 -20.80 42.45
CA ILE A 6 -18.43 -19.42 42.10
C ILE A 6 -17.26 -18.74 41.39
N LEU A 7 -16.03 -18.92 41.86
CA LEU A 7 -14.81 -18.40 41.23
C LEU A 7 -14.62 -18.98 39.80
N LEU A 8 -14.85 -20.28 39.62
CA LEU A 8 -14.72 -20.92 38.30
C LEU A 8 -15.75 -20.40 37.27
N LYS A 9 -16.97 -20.06 37.73
CA LYS A 9 -18.00 -19.46 36.87
C LYS A 9 -17.72 -18.00 36.54
N LEU A 10 -17.12 -17.24 37.45
CA LEU A 10 -16.74 -15.85 37.24
C LEU A 10 -15.55 -15.72 36.28
N THR A 11 -14.56 -16.59 36.38
CA THR A 11 -13.40 -16.59 35.45
C THR A 11 -13.77 -17.09 34.06
N GLY A 12 -14.66 -18.10 33.96
CA GLY A 12 -15.17 -18.57 32.67
C GLY A 12 -16.02 -17.53 31.93
N GLY A 13 -16.81 -16.74 32.67
CA GLY A 13 -17.61 -15.66 32.08
C GLY A 13 -16.78 -14.47 31.61
N LEU A 14 -15.68 -14.15 32.30
CA LEU A 14 -14.82 -13.04 31.95
C LEU A 14 -13.96 -13.33 30.70
N LEU A 15 -13.57 -14.59 30.49
CA LEU A 15 -12.83 -15.02 29.29
C LEU A 15 -13.68 -15.01 28.01
N LEU A 16 -15.01 -15.18 28.14
CA LEU A 16 -15.90 -15.16 26.97
C LEU A 16 -16.21 -13.74 26.49
N LEU A 17 -16.07 -12.72 27.33
CA LEU A 17 -16.35 -11.31 27.01
C LEU A 17 -15.21 -10.63 26.24
N CYS A 18 -14.01 -11.22 26.17
CA CYS A 18 -12.86 -10.67 25.46
C CYS A 18 -12.74 -11.13 24.01
N ALA A 19 -13.67 -11.95 23.48
CA ALA A 19 -13.74 -12.28 22.08
C ALA A 19 -14.41 -11.14 21.28
N PHE A 20 -13.92 -9.92 21.40
CA PHE A 20 -14.18 -8.91 20.40
C PHE A 20 -13.50 -9.37 19.12
N THR A 21 -14.27 -9.81 18.16
CA THR A 21 -13.81 -10.02 16.80
C THR A 21 -13.31 -8.68 16.28
N VAL A 22 -12.01 -8.46 16.30
CA VAL A 22 -11.39 -7.40 15.53
C VAL A 22 -11.64 -7.79 14.07
N GLN A 23 -12.70 -7.24 13.49
CA GLN A 23 -12.88 -7.32 12.05
C GLN A 23 -11.75 -6.48 11.46
N ALA A 24 -10.80 -7.14 10.84
CA ALA A 24 -9.83 -6.45 10.00
C ALA A 24 -10.64 -5.71 8.94
N SER A 25 -10.46 -4.40 8.86
CA SER A 25 -11.06 -3.62 7.77
C SER A 25 -10.59 -4.22 6.44
N ASP A 26 -11.51 -4.40 5.51
CA ASP A 26 -11.18 -4.89 4.19
C ASP A 26 -10.06 -4.02 3.62
N ASN A 27 -9.00 -4.67 3.12
CA ASN A 27 -7.87 -3.97 2.54
C ASN A 27 -8.34 -3.19 1.29
N PRO A 28 -8.30 -1.86 1.27
CA PRO A 28 -8.82 -1.05 0.18
C PRO A 28 -8.07 -1.25 -1.14
N HIS A 29 -6.90 -1.86 -1.10
CA HIS A 29 -6.09 -2.18 -2.29
C HIS A 29 -6.49 -3.51 -2.93
N THR A 30 -7.27 -4.34 -2.23
CA THR A 30 -7.80 -5.58 -2.78
C THR A 30 -9.18 -5.34 -3.37
N ILE A 31 -9.35 -5.74 -4.62
CA ILE A 31 -10.66 -5.73 -5.26
C ILE A 31 -11.31 -7.07 -4.96
N SER A 32 -12.31 -7.05 -4.09
CA SER A 32 -13.05 -8.26 -3.74
C SER A 32 -13.82 -8.80 -4.93
N THR A 33 -13.62 -10.08 -5.22
CA THR A 33 -14.42 -10.83 -6.22
C THR A 33 -15.86 -11.08 -5.77
N THR A 34 -16.18 -10.84 -4.51
CA THR A 34 -17.47 -11.18 -3.89
C THR A 34 -18.48 -10.04 -3.88
N GLY A 35 -18.27 -8.97 -4.66
CA GLY A 35 -19.24 -7.89 -4.85
C GLY A 35 -19.39 -6.92 -3.67
N LYS A 36 -18.70 -7.11 -2.56
CA LYS A 36 -18.47 -6.03 -1.59
C LYS A 36 -17.26 -5.27 -2.07
N SER A 37 -17.50 -4.31 -2.93
CA SER A 37 -16.45 -3.41 -3.42
C SER A 37 -15.77 -2.75 -2.21
N ALA A 38 -14.43 -2.78 -2.19
CA ALA A 38 -13.68 -1.76 -1.48
C ALA A 38 -14.41 -0.44 -1.76
N GLN A 39 -14.57 0.41 -0.75
CA GLN A 39 -15.35 1.63 -0.90
C GLN A 39 -14.63 2.56 -1.88
N CYS A 40 -14.85 2.34 -3.17
CA CYS A 40 -14.22 3.12 -4.26
C CYS A 40 -14.40 4.62 -4.02
N SER A 41 -15.59 4.97 -3.49
CA SER A 41 -15.92 6.33 -3.10
C SER A 41 -15.10 6.90 -1.95
N SER A 42 -14.33 6.12 -1.22
CA SER A 42 -13.39 6.66 -0.20
C SER A 42 -12.23 7.42 -0.84
N CYS A 43 -11.80 7.02 -2.03
CA CYS A 43 -10.68 7.62 -2.74
C CYS A 43 -11.10 8.35 -4.02
N HIS A 44 -12.11 7.84 -4.74
CA HIS A 44 -12.55 8.36 -6.03
C HIS A 44 -13.72 9.34 -5.92
N VAL A 45 -13.72 10.36 -6.79
CA VAL A 45 -14.82 11.33 -6.92
C VAL A 45 -16.05 10.66 -7.52
N THR A 46 -15.85 9.77 -8.50
CA THR A 46 -16.89 9.00 -9.16
C THR A 46 -16.59 7.51 -9.04
N GLU A 47 -17.63 6.70 -8.80
CA GLU A 47 -17.47 5.26 -8.88
C GLU A 47 -17.20 4.86 -10.34
N THR A 48 -16.02 4.33 -10.57
CA THR A 48 -15.65 3.80 -11.87
C THR A 48 -15.95 2.31 -11.87
N HIS A 49 -16.90 1.90 -12.73
CA HIS A 49 -17.17 0.48 -12.96
C HIS A 49 -16.08 -0.11 -13.87
N HIS A 50 -14.99 -0.54 -13.28
CA HIS A 50 -13.96 -1.29 -13.98
C HIS A 50 -14.13 -2.78 -13.73
N ASN A 51 -13.88 -3.61 -14.74
CA ASN A 51 -13.79 -5.03 -14.49
C ASN A 51 -12.48 -5.33 -13.72
N GLN A 52 -12.51 -6.37 -12.92
CA GLN A 52 -11.40 -6.73 -12.04
C GLN A 52 -10.08 -6.98 -12.78
N ALA A 53 -10.13 -7.59 -13.97
CA ALA A 53 -8.94 -7.87 -14.77
C ALA A 53 -8.27 -6.56 -15.24
N GLU A 54 -9.05 -5.54 -15.53
CA GLU A 54 -8.55 -4.23 -15.94
C GLU A 54 -7.87 -3.50 -14.77
N LEU A 55 -8.41 -3.60 -13.56
CA LEU A 55 -7.82 -2.99 -12.37
C LEU A 55 -6.52 -3.68 -11.94
N LEU A 56 -6.38 -4.97 -12.15
CA LEU A 56 -5.14 -5.71 -11.88
C LEU A 56 -4.02 -5.40 -12.87
N ASN A 57 -4.35 -4.90 -14.06
CA ASN A 57 -3.39 -4.58 -15.12
C ASN A 57 -3.05 -3.09 -15.22
N THR A 58 -3.25 -2.31 -14.17
CA THR A 58 -3.01 -0.86 -14.18
C THR A 58 -1.54 -0.44 -14.18
N LYS A 59 -0.61 -1.38 -14.30
CA LYS A 59 0.84 -1.16 -14.14
C LYS A 59 1.46 -0.03 -14.99
N ASN A 60 0.79 0.46 -16.00
CA ASN A 60 1.34 1.50 -16.91
C ASN A 60 0.35 2.64 -17.18
N LYS A 61 -0.74 2.73 -16.42
CA LYS A 61 -1.70 3.82 -16.61
C LYS A 61 -1.22 5.09 -15.94
N GLN A 62 -1.30 6.20 -16.67
CA GLN A 62 -1.14 7.51 -16.08
C GLN A 62 -2.23 7.72 -15.03
N VAL A 63 -1.86 8.33 -13.92
CA VAL A 63 -2.81 8.66 -12.85
C VAL A 63 -3.51 9.95 -13.23
N ASP A 64 -4.83 9.87 -13.44
CA ASP A 64 -5.65 11.07 -13.49
C ASP A 64 -5.90 11.56 -12.06
N SER A 65 -5.15 12.58 -11.67
CA SER A 65 -5.28 13.18 -10.34
C SER A 65 -6.64 13.85 -10.09
N ALA A 66 -7.42 14.14 -11.14
CA ALA A 66 -8.76 14.68 -11.01
C ALA A 66 -9.79 13.63 -10.59
N ALA A 67 -9.49 12.35 -10.81
CA ALA A 67 -10.33 11.24 -10.39
C ALA A 67 -10.33 11.01 -8.86
N PHE A 68 -9.39 11.61 -8.13
CA PHE A 68 -9.26 11.43 -6.68
C PHE A 68 -9.86 12.60 -5.89
N LYS A 69 -10.50 12.29 -4.76
CA LYS A 69 -11.06 13.28 -3.82
C LYS A 69 -10.00 14.16 -3.17
N ASN A 70 -8.85 13.58 -2.87
CA ASN A 70 -7.73 14.24 -2.22
C ASN A 70 -6.45 14.04 -3.02
N ASP A 71 -5.40 14.79 -2.71
CA ASP A 71 -4.08 14.50 -3.27
C ASP A 71 -3.57 13.14 -2.76
N GLY A 72 -2.61 12.58 -3.50
CA GLY A 72 -2.12 11.24 -3.24
C GLY A 72 -1.45 11.09 -1.85
N VAL A 73 -1.03 12.16 -1.19
CA VAL A 73 -0.46 12.11 0.16
C VAL A 73 -1.57 12.07 1.18
N ALA A 74 -2.48 13.05 1.18
CA ALA A 74 -3.58 13.14 2.14
C ALA A 74 -4.51 11.91 2.10
N MET A 75 -4.70 11.32 0.91
CA MET A 75 -5.48 10.11 0.74
C MET A 75 -4.85 8.90 1.45
N CYS A 76 -3.54 8.73 1.31
CA CYS A 76 -2.83 7.56 1.83
C CYS A 76 -2.55 7.66 3.33
N THR A 77 -2.25 8.86 3.83
CA THR A 77 -1.89 9.09 5.25
C THR A 77 -3.05 8.91 6.21
N GLY A 78 -4.28 8.78 5.71
CA GLY A 78 -5.43 8.36 6.52
C GLY A 78 -5.27 6.97 7.13
N CYS A 79 -4.43 6.11 6.52
CA CYS A 79 -4.19 4.73 6.98
C CYS A 79 -2.69 4.42 7.10
N HIS A 80 -1.82 5.09 6.36
CA HIS A 80 -0.39 4.86 6.32
C HIS A 80 0.40 5.97 7.00
N ASN A 81 1.51 5.62 7.67
CA ASN A 81 2.45 6.60 8.14
C ASN A 81 3.36 7.05 6.98
N ALA A 82 3.33 8.33 6.63
CA ALA A 82 4.14 8.88 5.55
C ALA A 82 5.63 9.03 5.93
N GLU A 83 5.95 8.93 7.22
CA GLU A 83 7.32 9.14 7.72
C GLU A 83 8.19 7.87 7.66
N ASP A 84 7.57 6.72 7.42
CA ASP A 84 8.26 5.42 7.35
C ASP A 84 9.00 5.20 6.01
N GLY A 85 9.06 6.20 5.13
CA GLY A 85 9.64 6.07 3.81
C GLY A 85 10.33 7.35 3.32
N HIS A 86 10.19 7.61 2.03
CA HIS A 86 10.69 8.83 1.42
C HIS A 86 9.85 10.04 1.82
N LYS A 87 10.52 11.17 1.94
CA LYS A 87 9.87 12.45 2.16
C LYS A 87 9.00 12.79 0.95
N VAL A 88 7.69 12.73 1.13
CA VAL A 88 6.71 13.15 0.12
C VAL A 88 6.53 14.67 0.13
N GLY A 89 5.98 15.23 -0.96
CA GLY A 89 5.81 16.67 -1.12
C GLY A 89 7.06 17.40 -1.57
N LEU A 90 8.17 16.69 -1.83
CA LEU A 90 9.39 17.27 -2.39
C LEU A 90 9.20 17.57 -3.88
N GLN A 91 9.48 18.79 -4.28
CA GLN A 91 9.57 19.15 -5.70
C GLN A 91 10.92 18.69 -6.26
N LEU A 92 10.90 18.18 -7.48
CA LEU A 92 12.10 17.74 -8.18
C LEU A 92 12.55 18.84 -9.15
N ASP A 93 13.85 19.01 -9.29
CA ASP A 93 14.51 19.90 -10.24
C ASP A 93 14.95 19.22 -11.54
N PHE A 94 14.49 17.98 -11.73
CA PHE A 94 14.76 17.15 -12.91
C PHE A 94 13.49 16.40 -13.34
N GLU A 95 13.48 15.93 -14.58
CA GLU A 95 12.38 15.14 -15.13
C GLU A 95 12.48 13.68 -14.71
N ILE A 96 11.32 13.10 -14.37
CA ILE A 96 11.19 11.68 -14.08
C ILE A 96 10.33 11.00 -15.17
N PRO A 97 10.43 9.67 -15.31
CA PRO A 97 9.66 8.92 -16.29
C PRO A 97 8.14 9.14 -16.15
N ALA A 98 7.44 9.16 -17.28
CA ALA A 98 6.00 9.43 -17.33
C ALA A 98 5.14 8.41 -16.58
N ASP A 99 5.67 7.20 -16.33
CA ASP A 99 5.02 6.17 -15.51
C ASP A 99 5.11 6.43 -14.00
N MET A 100 5.80 7.49 -13.59
CA MET A 100 5.95 7.92 -12.19
C MET A 100 5.31 9.31 -12.00
N PRO A 101 3.99 9.40 -11.87
CA PRO A 101 3.28 10.67 -11.85
C PRO A 101 3.62 11.50 -10.60
N LEU A 102 3.82 12.78 -10.82
CA LEU A 102 3.89 13.77 -9.74
C LEU A 102 2.47 14.25 -9.39
N ASN A 103 2.31 14.86 -8.22
CA ASN A 103 1.06 15.49 -7.85
C ASN A 103 0.83 16.81 -8.64
N LYS A 104 -0.31 17.46 -8.41
CA LYS A 104 -0.68 18.74 -9.09
C LYS A 104 0.32 19.89 -8.86
N LYS A 105 1.20 19.79 -7.86
CA LYS A 105 2.23 20.77 -7.54
C LYS A 105 3.62 20.36 -8.05
N SER A 106 3.69 19.37 -8.95
CA SER A 106 4.94 18.79 -9.46
C SER A 106 5.84 18.26 -8.34
N ALA A 107 5.23 17.72 -7.29
CA ALA A 107 5.94 17.17 -6.14
C ALA A 107 5.71 15.65 -6.02
N LEU A 108 6.67 14.97 -5.39
CA LEU A 108 6.57 13.55 -5.07
C LEU A 108 5.33 13.26 -4.22
N SER A 109 4.65 12.19 -4.55
CA SER A 109 3.53 11.67 -3.78
C SER A 109 3.64 10.15 -3.62
N CYS A 110 2.79 9.55 -2.82
CA CYS A 110 2.74 8.09 -2.70
C CYS A 110 2.49 7.44 -4.07
N LEU A 111 1.66 8.06 -4.91
CA LEU A 111 1.32 7.59 -6.25
C LEU A 111 2.50 7.66 -7.24
N THR A 112 3.54 8.41 -6.94
CA THR A 112 4.75 8.46 -7.76
C THR A 112 5.46 7.10 -7.79
N CYS A 113 5.48 6.39 -6.66
CA CYS A 113 6.18 5.12 -6.51
C CYS A 113 5.23 3.91 -6.43
N HIS A 114 3.98 4.12 -6.01
CA HIS A 114 3.04 3.04 -5.74
C HIS A 114 1.81 3.10 -6.65
N TYR A 115 1.28 1.91 -6.97
CA TYR A 115 -0.07 1.75 -7.48
C TYR A 115 -1.06 1.74 -6.31
N THR A 116 -2.30 2.05 -6.58
CA THR A 116 -3.39 1.93 -5.58
C THR A 116 -4.12 0.60 -5.68
N HIS A 117 -4.08 -0.01 -6.85
CA HIS A 117 -4.72 -1.29 -7.14
C HIS A 117 -3.72 -2.24 -7.79
N GLY A 118 -3.91 -3.52 -7.60
CA GLY A 118 -3.06 -4.54 -8.20
C GLY A 118 -2.96 -5.80 -7.36
N ASN A 119 -2.13 -6.72 -7.82
CA ASN A 119 -1.86 -7.94 -7.09
C ASN A 119 -0.88 -7.63 -5.94
N LEU A 120 -1.29 -7.93 -4.70
CA LEU A 120 -0.45 -7.77 -3.51
C LEU A 120 0.64 -8.84 -3.40
N VAL A 121 0.49 -9.94 -4.15
CA VAL A 121 1.45 -11.05 -4.19
C VAL A 121 2.28 -10.93 -5.46
N SER A 122 3.57 -11.18 -5.35
CA SER A 122 4.52 -11.23 -6.45
C SER A 122 5.22 -12.59 -6.48
N ASP A 123 5.45 -13.11 -7.66
CA ASP A 123 6.21 -14.35 -7.89
C ASP A 123 7.73 -14.17 -7.69
N ARG A 124 8.19 -12.92 -7.62
CA ARG A 124 9.59 -12.55 -7.39
C ARG A 124 9.70 -11.39 -6.40
N PRO A 125 10.84 -11.26 -5.72
CA PRO A 125 11.10 -10.11 -4.86
C PRO A 125 10.93 -8.79 -5.63
N GLN A 126 10.32 -7.79 -4.98
CA GLN A 126 10.11 -6.45 -5.55
C GLN A 126 11.02 -5.40 -4.90
N ALA A 127 11.70 -5.74 -3.81
CA ALA A 127 12.64 -4.87 -3.11
C ALA A 127 13.85 -5.67 -2.64
N SER A 128 14.95 -4.98 -2.31
CA SER A 128 16.11 -5.59 -1.68
C SER A 128 15.81 -5.95 -0.24
N PHE A 129 16.25 -7.13 0.18
CA PHE A 129 16.06 -7.65 1.51
C PHE A 129 17.39 -8.10 2.11
N SER A 130 17.54 -7.88 3.41
CA SER A 130 18.69 -8.43 4.16
C SER A 130 18.65 -9.95 4.17
N PHE A 131 19.80 -10.58 4.44
CA PHE A 131 19.86 -12.03 4.62
C PHE A 131 18.91 -12.50 5.72
N MET A 132 18.82 -11.75 6.83
CA MET A 132 17.93 -12.08 7.94
C MET A 132 16.44 -11.97 7.54
N ASP A 133 16.09 -10.97 6.76
CA ASP A 133 14.71 -10.87 6.24
C ASP A 133 14.35 -12.07 5.35
N ARG A 134 15.27 -12.50 4.50
CA ARG A 134 15.07 -13.68 3.64
C ARG A 134 14.88 -14.96 4.44
N LEU A 135 15.56 -15.08 5.58
CA LEU A 135 15.49 -16.27 6.43
C LEU A 135 14.27 -16.27 7.35
N LEU A 136 13.96 -15.12 7.97
CA LEU A 136 12.95 -15.04 9.03
C LEU A 136 11.59 -14.52 8.52
N ASN A 137 11.58 -13.75 7.43
CA ASN A 137 10.39 -13.09 6.87
C ASN A 137 10.20 -13.46 5.38
N ALA A 138 10.29 -14.72 5.05
CA ALA A 138 10.21 -15.18 3.65
C ALA A 138 8.95 -14.68 2.91
N GLU A 139 7.83 -14.53 3.62
CA GLU A 139 6.59 -14.00 3.06
C GLU A 139 6.72 -12.57 2.50
N ARG A 140 7.65 -11.76 3.04
CA ARG A 140 7.92 -10.41 2.52
C ARG A 140 8.48 -10.44 1.11
N LEU A 141 9.19 -11.49 0.71
CA LEU A 141 9.74 -11.65 -0.64
C LEU A 141 8.63 -11.73 -1.69
N HIS A 142 7.47 -12.21 -1.30
CA HIS A 142 6.31 -12.36 -2.17
C HIS A 142 5.34 -11.18 -2.12
N LYS A 143 5.67 -10.09 -1.43
CA LYS A 143 4.87 -8.86 -1.44
C LYS A 143 5.25 -8.00 -2.64
N SER A 144 4.26 -7.53 -3.38
CA SER A 144 4.48 -6.61 -4.50
C SER A 144 4.81 -5.19 -4.03
N PHE A 145 4.40 -4.83 -2.82
CA PHE A 145 4.39 -3.45 -2.30
C PHE A 145 3.69 -2.46 -3.24
N LEU A 146 2.99 -2.97 -4.25
CA LEU A 146 2.39 -2.17 -5.32
C LEU A 146 3.38 -1.18 -5.96
N LEU A 147 4.66 -1.52 -6.02
CA LEU A 147 5.68 -0.67 -6.62
C LEU A 147 5.49 -0.57 -8.14
N ARG A 148 5.61 0.64 -8.67
CA ARG A 148 5.57 0.90 -10.11
C ARG A 148 6.73 0.25 -10.85
N ARG A 149 7.88 0.16 -10.19
CA ARG A 149 9.09 -0.50 -10.70
C ARG A 149 9.66 -1.44 -9.67
N ASN A 150 10.26 -2.52 -10.13
CA ASN A 150 11.00 -3.42 -9.25
C ASN A 150 12.21 -2.68 -8.67
N ASN A 151 12.47 -2.88 -7.39
CA ASN A 151 13.58 -2.22 -6.71
C ASN A 151 14.60 -3.19 -6.11
N VAL A 152 14.67 -4.43 -6.58
CA VAL A 152 15.68 -5.40 -6.09
C VAL A 152 17.09 -4.90 -6.38
N ASP A 153 17.30 -4.38 -7.60
CA ASP A 153 18.58 -3.86 -8.06
C ASP A 153 18.64 -2.32 -8.02
N GLY A 154 17.71 -1.69 -7.28
CA GLY A 154 17.67 -0.24 -7.16
C GLY A 154 17.01 0.48 -8.33
N GLU A 155 16.37 -0.22 -9.28
CA GLU A 155 15.80 0.37 -10.49
C GLU A 155 14.86 1.54 -10.18
N LEU A 156 14.03 1.42 -9.14
CA LEU A 156 13.15 2.50 -8.70
C LEU A 156 13.93 3.65 -8.05
N CYS A 157 14.86 3.33 -7.15
CA CYS A 157 15.61 4.34 -6.39
C CYS A 157 16.56 5.15 -7.28
N LEU A 158 17.21 4.50 -8.24
CA LEU A 158 18.21 5.12 -9.10
C LEU A 158 17.63 6.10 -10.13
N ILE A 159 16.32 6.16 -10.29
CA ILE A 159 15.68 7.21 -11.09
C ILE A 159 15.96 8.59 -10.49
N CYS A 160 15.91 8.68 -9.17
CA CYS A 160 16.12 9.94 -8.44
C CYS A 160 17.54 10.00 -7.84
N HIS A 161 18.07 8.85 -7.40
CA HIS A 161 19.40 8.73 -6.81
C HIS A 161 20.39 8.18 -7.84
N ASN A 162 20.87 9.06 -8.72
CA ASN A 162 21.90 8.64 -9.66
C ASN A 162 23.18 8.28 -8.88
N SER A 163 23.61 7.02 -8.97
CA SER A 163 24.82 6.54 -8.33
C SER A 163 26.11 7.11 -8.96
N ASN A 164 25.98 7.89 -10.03
CA ASN A 164 27.09 8.52 -10.73
C ASN A 164 27.10 10.05 -10.50
N PRO A 165 27.78 10.57 -9.46
CA PRO A 165 27.80 12.01 -9.15
C PRO A 165 28.52 12.87 -10.20
N GLY A 166 28.95 12.29 -11.33
CA GLY A 166 29.69 12.97 -12.39
C GLY A 166 28.92 13.24 -13.69
N SER A 167 27.67 12.80 -13.81
CA SER A 167 26.85 13.09 -15.01
C SER A 167 25.89 14.26 -14.73
N LYS A 168 26.43 15.46 -14.67
CA LYS A 168 25.69 16.71 -14.90
C LYS A 168 26.01 17.22 -16.28
#